data_7a318d94c1401d445eed97c85fa461f2
#
_entry.id   7a318d94c1401d445eed97c85fa461f2
#
_cell.length_a   1.000
_cell.length_b   1.000
_cell.length_c   1.000
_cell.angle_alpha   90.00
_cell.angle_beta   90.00
_cell.angle_gamma   90.00
#
_symmetry.space_group_name_H-M   'P 1'
#
loop_
_entity.id
_entity.type
_entity.pdbx_description
1 polymer ?
#
loop_
_entity_poly.entity_id
_entity_poly.type
_entity_poly.pdbx_seq_one_letter_code
_entity_poly.pdbx_strand_id
1 'polypeptide(L)'
;MENGKEMATIYQSLKDNEESLKWFDIAVLNKVAEFELSDNYMALLIECLSYSLRKEKMIRKWKLTERFNNLAMQHHSGYKKLLNAIKLKGLFYYPSSVYQSCLHAAEQGYSLAWYSLGKMYYEGDEVSQDLKLAFNWFTRAAQHNVIDALYALGIMYSDGRGTDKNICEARKWFLLAAQNGNTSAQYELARISRFAVEPLRNYEEALQWYLSAATQGHEVAQYELGQMYIQGIGVERDEVQAHRWFLQSAEQGYLHAQYHTARLYSGSESISQDQEKALYWFTKAAKNGADGAGDAMYELGKYYLTNNDDPENNAEATQWLTGAAQRGRIEAIFLLAEMYLYGTKDTIKDENHALHWYEKAARLGSTEAQHQTAAMYAQGTGTKIDNKQAWMWLTIAGNNNPWIEKDALRCLMSEQDIQDAEQTAANCKRLLRI
;
A
#
# COMPACT_ATOMS: atom_id res chain seq x y z
N MET A 1 7.01 32.56 -18.21
CA MET A 1 6.15 31.38 -18.33
C MET A 1 5.98 30.89 -19.78
N GLU A 2 5.89 31.76 -20.77
CA GLU A 2 5.77 31.37 -22.20
C GLU A 2 6.98 30.60 -22.73
N ASN A 3 8.19 31.06 -22.44
CA ASN A 3 9.42 30.41 -22.91
C ASN A 3 9.62 28.95 -22.42
N GLY A 4 9.07 28.58 -21.27
CA GLY A 4 9.17 27.21 -20.74
C GLY A 4 8.25 26.21 -21.45
N LYS A 5 7.04 26.65 -21.85
CA LYS A 5 6.12 25.84 -22.64
C LYS A 5 6.61 25.64 -24.05
N GLU A 6 7.18 26.69 -24.68
CA GLU A 6 7.79 26.58 -26.01
C GLU A 6 8.97 25.58 -26.03
N MET A 7 9.85 25.62 -25.03
CA MET A 7 10.98 24.70 -24.95
C MET A 7 10.54 23.25 -24.71
N ALA A 8 9.52 23.01 -23.88
CA ALA A 8 8.97 21.69 -23.69
C ALA A 8 8.30 21.14 -24.97
N THR A 9 7.62 21.99 -25.72
CA THR A 9 6.98 21.64 -27.00
C THR A 9 8.03 21.33 -28.07
N ILE A 10 9.07 22.14 -28.17
CA ILE A 10 10.21 21.92 -29.07
C ILE A 10 10.92 20.60 -28.72
N TYR A 11 11.13 20.31 -27.42
CA TYR A 11 11.75 19.06 -26.98
C TYR A 11 10.90 17.84 -27.34
N GLN A 12 9.58 17.90 -27.14
CA GLN A 12 8.66 16.81 -27.55
C GLN A 12 8.69 16.56 -29.07
N SER A 13 8.84 17.61 -29.88
CA SER A 13 8.92 17.47 -31.36
C SER A 13 10.28 16.95 -31.85
N LEU A 14 11.33 17.12 -31.04
CA LEU A 14 12.71 16.74 -31.42
C LEU A 14 13.15 15.38 -30.85
N LYS A 15 12.40 14.81 -29.89
CA LYS A 15 12.81 13.60 -29.17
C LYS A 15 13.05 12.36 -30.00
N ASP A 16 12.46 12.31 -31.20
CA ASP A 16 12.57 11.17 -32.13
C ASP A 16 13.69 11.34 -33.17
N ASN A 17 14.39 12.50 -33.18
CA ASN A 17 15.49 12.79 -34.07
C ASN A 17 16.80 13.03 -33.27
N GLU A 18 17.73 12.09 -33.41
CA GLU A 18 19.00 12.05 -32.65
C GLU A 18 19.92 13.25 -32.94
N GLU A 19 19.89 13.78 -34.16
CA GLU A 19 20.69 14.93 -34.53
C GLU A 19 20.10 16.25 -34.06
N SER A 20 18.78 16.36 -34.05
CA SER A 20 18.04 17.50 -33.54
C SER A 20 18.13 17.63 -32.01
N LEU A 21 18.13 16.50 -31.27
CA LEU A 21 18.40 16.46 -29.83
C LEU A 21 19.79 17.01 -29.50
N LYS A 22 20.79 16.71 -30.32
CA LYS A 22 22.18 17.17 -30.15
C LYS A 22 22.29 18.71 -30.22
N TRP A 23 21.59 19.32 -31.17
CA TRP A 23 21.55 20.77 -31.31
C TRP A 23 20.72 21.45 -30.23
N PHE A 24 19.66 20.80 -29.79
CA PHE A 24 18.82 21.24 -28.67
C PHE A 24 19.63 21.30 -27.36
N ASP A 25 20.38 20.24 -27.04
CA ASP A 25 21.22 20.20 -25.83
C ASP A 25 22.28 21.32 -25.85
N ILE A 26 22.87 21.62 -27.03
CA ILE A 26 23.83 22.73 -27.17
C ILE A 26 23.15 24.09 -27.01
N ALA A 27 21.96 24.27 -27.58
CA ALA A 27 21.20 25.52 -27.45
C ALA A 27 20.75 25.80 -26.04
N VAL A 28 20.30 24.74 -25.32
CA VAL A 28 19.93 24.82 -23.90
C VAL A 28 21.12 25.20 -23.05
N LEU A 29 22.28 24.60 -23.28
CA LEU A 29 23.52 24.90 -22.57
C LEU A 29 23.97 26.34 -22.76
N ASN A 30 23.87 26.87 -23.97
CA ASN A 30 24.24 28.25 -24.24
C ASN A 30 23.27 29.25 -23.59
N LYS A 31 21.95 28.93 -23.53
CA LYS A 31 20.96 29.77 -22.86
C LYS A 31 21.11 29.78 -21.33
N VAL A 32 21.50 28.66 -20.71
CA VAL A 32 21.76 28.59 -19.28
C VAL A 32 22.93 29.50 -18.87
N ALA A 33 23.87 29.77 -19.83
CA ALA A 33 24.98 30.69 -19.60
C ALA A 33 24.57 32.16 -19.51
N GLU A 34 23.46 32.54 -20.14
CA GLU A 34 23.05 33.93 -20.33
C GLU A 34 22.06 34.44 -19.27
N PHE A 35 21.36 33.56 -18.53
CA PHE A 35 20.28 33.97 -17.62
C PHE A 35 20.30 33.27 -16.25
N GLU A 36 19.96 34.03 -15.18
CA GLU A 36 19.53 33.42 -13.90
C GLU A 36 18.15 32.75 -14.07
N LEU A 37 18.14 31.43 -14.07
CA LEU A 37 16.93 30.65 -14.26
C LEU A 37 16.19 30.39 -12.93
N SER A 38 14.87 30.52 -12.95
CA SER A 38 14.04 30.14 -11.80
C SER A 38 14.13 28.62 -11.51
N ASP A 39 13.90 28.24 -10.26
CA ASP A 39 14.01 26.83 -9.82
C ASP A 39 13.08 25.88 -10.63
N ASN A 40 11.89 26.34 -11.02
CA ASN A 40 10.96 25.57 -11.86
C ASN A 40 11.50 25.33 -13.29
N TYR A 41 12.19 26.31 -13.84
CA TYR A 41 12.80 26.17 -15.15
C TYR A 41 14.03 25.24 -15.12
N MET A 42 14.79 25.31 -14.01
CA MET A 42 15.90 24.39 -13.74
C MET A 42 15.44 22.96 -13.59
N ALA A 43 14.31 22.71 -12.92
CA ALA A 43 13.73 21.38 -12.79
C ALA A 43 13.33 20.79 -14.15
N LEU A 44 12.69 21.58 -15.02
CA LEU A 44 12.31 21.16 -16.38
C LEU A 44 13.53 20.86 -17.25
N LEU A 45 14.58 21.70 -17.19
CA LEU A 45 15.83 21.47 -17.89
C LEU A 45 16.53 20.18 -17.46
N ILE A 46 16.54 19.91 -16.15
CA ILE A 46 17.10 18.70 -15.58
C ILE A 46 16.35 17.47 -16.10
N GLU A 47 15.03 17.56 -16.21
CA GLU A 47 14.19 16.46 -16.70
C GLU A 47 14.43 16.20 -18.20
N CYS A 48 14.48 17.24 -19.02
CA CYS A 48 14.78 17.16 -20.45
C CYS A 48 16.17 16.58 -20.71
N LEU A 49 17.20 17.08 -20.04
CA LEU A 49 18.59 16.58 -20.14
C LEU A 49 18.71 15.15 -19.60
N SER A 50 17.94 14.80 -18.55
CA SER A 50 17.88 13.47 -17.99
C SER A 50 17.37 12.45 -19.01
N TYR A 51 16.33 12.80 -19.75
CA TYR A 51 15.78 11.93 -20.78
C TYR A 51 16.75 11.74 -21.97
N SER A 52 17.35 12.83 -22.44
CA SER A 52 18.35 12.81 -23.53
C SER A 52 19.56 11.94 -23.16
N LEU A 53 20.11 12.13 -21.96
CA LEU A 53 21.28 11.38 -21.48
C LEU A 53 21.02 9.89 -21.23
N ARG A 54 19.79 9.48 -20.91
CA ARG A 54 19.46 8.04 -20.74
C ARG A 54 19.52 7.25 -22.04
N LYS A 55 19.27 7.89 -23.17
CA LYS A 55 19.29 7.24 -24.51
C LYS A 55 20.67 7.26 -25.20
N GLU A 56 21.62 8.05 -24.67
CA GLU A 56 22.93 8.21 -25.30
C GLU A 56 23.89 7.05 -25.04
N LYS A 57 24.74 6.74 -26.06
CA LYS A 57 25.86 5.79 -25.91
C LYS A 57 26.95 6.36 -25.00
N MET A 58 27.66 5.46 -24.28
CA MET A 58 28.61 5.76 -23.22
C MET A 58 29.69 6.83 -23.57
N ILE A 59 30.24 6.80 -24.79
CA ILE A 59 31.28 7.75 -25.25
C ILE A 59 30.74 9.18 -25.38
N ARG A 60 29.47 9.33 -25.76
CA ARG A 60 28.84 10.64 -25.95
C ARG A 60 28.46 11.25 -24.60
N LYS A 61 28.04 10.43 -23.64
CA LYS A 61 27.83 10.84 -22.25
C LYS A 61 29.11 11.43 -21.65
N TRP A 62 30.26 10.79 -21.90
CA TRP A 62 31.56 11.27 -21.42
C TRP A 62 31.92 12.65 -22.00
N LYS A 63 31.80 12.84 -23.31
CA LYS A 63 32.10 14.14 -23.98
C LYS A 63 31.18 15.28 -23.50
N LEU A 64 29.92 14.99 -23.29
CA LEU A 64 28.94 15.94 -22.73
C LEU A 64 29.32 16.31 -21.30
N THR A 65 29.69 15.33 -20.49
CA THR A 65 30.13 15.51 -19.10
C THR A 65 31.38 16.39 -19.01
N GLU A 66 32.40 16.16 -19.85
CA GLU A 66 33.62 16.95 -19.91
C GLU A 66 33.33 18.39 -20.30
N ARG A 67 32.46 18.62 -21.28
CA ARG A 67 32.03 19.94 -21.72
C ARG A 67 31.24 20.69 -20.62
N PHE A 68 30.36 20.01 -19.90
CA PHE A 68 29.64 20.57 -18.78
C PHE A 68 30.57 20.96 -17.63
N ASN A 69 31.57 20.15 -17.32
CA ASN A 69 32.57 20.46 -16.30
C ASN A 69 33.39 21.69 -16.68
N ASN A 70 33.82 21.80 -17.94
CA ASN A 70 34.59 22.95 -18.41
C ASN A 70 33.76 24.25 -18.38
N LEU A 71 32.47 24.20 -18.73
CA LEU A 71 31.56 25.34 -18.64
C LEU A 71 31.24 25.70 -17.17
N ALA A 72 31.08 24.69 -16.30
CA ALA A 72 30.84 24.94 -14.87
C ALA A 72 32.06 25.55 -14.16
N MET A 73 33.29 25.26 -14.64
CA MET A 73 34.50 25.87 -14.13
C MET A 73 34.68 27.34 -14.60
N GLN A 74 34.13 27.69 -15.76
CA GLN A 74 34.33 29.02 -16.38
C GLN A 74 33.22 30.01 -16.02
N HIS A 75 32.00 29.59 -15.68
CA HIS A 75 30.85 30.49 -15.53
C HIS A 75 29.89 30.13 -14.39
N HIS A 76 29.43 31.18 -13.69
CA HIS A 76 28.27 31.41 -12.78
C HIS A 76 27.53 30.26 -12.06
N SER A 77 26.93 30.64 -10.91
CA SER A 77 26.21 29.79 -9.94
C SER A 77 25.15 28.85 -10.56
N GLY A 78 24.49 29.24 -11.66
CA GLY A 78 23.46 28.45 -12.35
C GLY A 78 23.99 27.16 -12.97
N TYR A 79 25.17 27.19 -13.63
CA TYR A 79 25.81 25.97 -14.18
C TYR A 79 26.22 24.98 -13.09
N LYS A 80 26.70 25.48 -11.95
CA LYS A 80 27.07 24.65 -10.81
C LYS A 80 25.85 23.94 -10.23
N LYS A 81 24.70 24.64 -10.10
CA LYS A 81 23.44 24.06 -9.66
C LYS A 81 22.93 23.00 -10.63
N LEU A 82 22.93 23.27 -11.94
CA LEU A 82 22.51 22.34 -12.99
C LEU A 82 23.40 21.10 -13.03
N LEU A 83 24.73 21.29 -13.01
CA LEU A 83 25.70 20.20 -13.03
C LEU A 83 25.51 19.27 -11.83
N ASN A 84 25.32 19.84 -10.64
CA ASN A 84 25.09 19.07 -9.42
C ASN A 84 23.78 18.30 -9.48
N ALA A 85 22.69 18.93 -9.94
CA ALA A 85 21.41 18.25 -10.07
C ALA A 85 21.43 17.11 -11.10
N ILE A 86 22.16 17.27 -12.20
CA ILE A 86 22.35 16.21 -13.21
C ILE A 86 23.26 15.10 -12.68
N LYS A 87 24.32 15.44 -11.94
CA LYS A 87 25.19 14.47 -11.25
C LYS A 87 24.41 13.68 -10.19
N LEU A 88 23.60 14.34 -9.38
CA LEU A 88 22.77 13.74 -8.34
C LEU A 88 21.70 12.75 -8.90
N LYS A 89 21.26 12.94 -10.16
CA LYS A 89 20.35 11.99 -10.83
C LYS A 89 21.08 10.81 -11.50
N GLY A 90 22.39 10.65 -11.30
CA GLY A 90 23.17 9.56 -11.86
C GLY A 90 23.23 9.55 -13.41
N LEU A 91 23.05 10.70 -14.05
CA LEU A 91 22.89 10.81 -15.50
C LEU A 91 24.22 10.90 -16.24
N PHE A 92 25.30 11.22 -15.55
CA PHE A 92 26.64 11.17 -16.10
C PHE A 92 27.34 9.86 -15.72
N TYR A 93 27.89 9.19 -16.72
CA TYR A 93 28.81 8.07 -16.48
C TYR A 93 30.20 8.66 -16.19
N TYR A 94 30.60 8.63 -14.92
CA TYR A 94 31.99 8.77 -14.53
C TYR A 94 32.58 7.37 -14.30
N PRO A 95 33.82 7.10 -14.74
CA PRO A 95 34.50 5.86 -14.36
C PRO A 95 34.85 5.81 -12.85
N SER A 96 34.79 6.94 -12.17
CA SER A 96 34.84 7.01 -10.70
C SER A 96 33.42 7.24 -10.19
N SER A 97 32.93 6.36 -9.34
CA SER A 97 31.59 6.20 -8.80
C SER A 97 30.81 7.52 -8.59
N VAL A 98 29.48 7.48 -8.70
CA VAL A 98 28.57 8.60 -8.34
C VAL A 98 28.87 9.07 -6.91
N TYR A 99 29.26 8.14 -6.05
CA TYR A 99 29.74 8.43 -4.70
C TYR A 99 30.90 9.44 -4.65
N GLN A 100 31.95 9.29 -5.48
CA GLN A 100 33.09 10.23 -5.50
C GLN A 100 32.65 11.63 -5.95
N SER A 101 31.75 11.71 -6.91
CA SER A 101 31.18 12.99 -7.36
C SER A 101 30.37 13.68 -6.28
N CYS A 102 29.54 12.89 -5.55
CA CYS A 102 28.79 13.39 -4.40
C CYS A 102 29.70 13.80 -3.25
N LEU A 103 30.75 13.04 -2.99
CA LEU A 103 31.75 13.36 -1.95
C LEU A 103 32.45 14.68 -2.25
N HIS A 104 32.93 14.88 -3.46
CA HIS A 104 33.55 16.13 -3.87
C HIS A 104 32.59 17.34 -3.78
N ALA A 105 31.32 17.17 -4.19
CA ALA A 105 30.32 18.21 -4.03
C ALA A 105 29.99 18.50 -2.56
N ALA A 106 30.00 17.48 -1.72
CA ALA A 106 29.80 17.59 -0.27
C ALA A 106 30.92 18.35 0.41
N GLU A 107 32.19 18.11 0.00
CA GLU A 107 33.36 18.85 0.47
C GLU A 107 33.29 20.34 0.10
N GLN A 108 32.66 20.68 -1.01
CA GLN A 108 32.42 22.06 -1.42
C GLN A 108 31.23 22.72 -0.71
N GLY A 109 30.55 22.01 0.20
CA GLY A 109 29.47 22.55 1.01
C GLY A 109 28.07 22.48 0.39
N TYR A 110 27.87 21.69 -0.69
CA TYR A 110 26.54 21.55 -1.29
C TYR A 110 25.63 20.64 -0.45
N SER A 111 24.59 21.22 0.12
CA SER A 111 23.69 20.54 1.06
C SER A 111 22.94 19.35 0.44
N LEU A 112 22.56 19.42 -0.84
CA LEU A 112 21.96 18.31 -1.57
C LEU A 112 22.92 17.13 -1.76
N ALA A 113 24.23 17.39 -1.85
CA ALA A 113 25.23 16.32 -1.91
C ALA A 113 25.32 15.56 -0.58
N TRP A 114 25.18 16.25 0.56
CA TRP A 114 25.09 15.61 1.87
C TRP A 114 23.87 14.68 1.97
N TYR A 115 22.70 15.15 1.48
CA TYR A 115 21.51 14.31 1.41
C TYR A 115 21.75 13.07 0.53
N SER A 116 22.34 13.23 -0.65
CA SER A 116 22.62 12.11 -1.55
C SER A 116 23.59 11.09 -0.96
N LEU A 117 24.66 11.55 -0.28
CA LEU A 117 25.55 10.67 0.47
C LEU A 117 24.82 9.95 1.60
N GLY A 118 23.98 10.66 2.33
CA GLY A 118 23.13 10.06 3.36
C GLY A 118 22.26 8.96 2.79
N LYS A 119 21.63 9.16 1.63
CA LYS A 119 20.81 8.17 0.95
C LYS A 119 21.62 6.96 0.49
N MET A 120 22.82 7.17 -0.10
CA MET A 120 23.69 6.07 -0.50
C MET A 120 24.09 5.17 0.67
N TYR A 121 24.49 5.76 1.79
CA TYR A 121 24.80 4.99 3.00
C TYR A 121 23.56 4.35 3.64
N TYR A 122 22.38 4.96 3.51
CA TYR A 122 21.13 4.41 4.03
C TYR A 122 20.64 3.20 3.23
N GLU A 123 20.77 3.24 1.91
CA GLU A 123 20.32 2.19 0.99
C GLU A 123 21.41 1.12 0.76
N GLY A 124 22.67 1.47 0.95
CA GLY A 124 23.80 0.62 0.59
C GLY A 124 24.08 0.65 -0.92
N ASP A 125 23.75 1.76 -1.59
CA ASP A 125 23.94 1.95 -3.02
C ASP A 125 25.33 2.55 -3.29
N GLU A 126 26.13 1.90 -4.14
CA GLU A 126 27.55 2.18 -4.43
C GLU A 126 28.52 2.08 -3.23
N VAL A 127 28.02 2.05 -2.01
CA VAL A 127 28.79 1.91 -0.76
C VAL A 127 28.13 0.89 0.15
N SER A 128 28.88 0.29 1.05
CA SER A 128 28.30 -0.56 2.07
C SER A 128 27.33 0.23 2.94
N GLN A 129 26.16 -0.33 3.24
CA GLN A 129 25.18 0.30 4.11
C GLN A 129 25.81 0.65 5.47
N ASP A 130 25.70 1.92 5.83
CA ASP A 130 26.09 2.42 7.16
C ASP A 130 25.04 3.45 7.63
N LEU A 131 24.14 2.99 8.48
CA LEU A 131 23.05 3.81 8.97
C LEU A 131 23.52 4.96 9.90
N LYS A 132 24.67 4.80 10.59
CA LYS A 132 25.24 5.88 11.42
C LYS A 132 25.84 6.99 10.56
N LEU A 133 26.55 6.62 9.51
CA LEU A 133 27.05 7.60 8.53
C LEU A 133 25.91 8.26 7.79
N ALA A 134 24.88 7.52 7.40
CA ALA A 134 23.67 8.08 6.79
C ALA A 134 23.03 9.15 7.69
N PHE A 135 22.86 8.82 8.97
CA PHE A 135 22.31 9.76 9.97
C PHE A 135 23.13 11.06 10.05
N ASN A 136 24.46 10.95 10.10
CA ASN A 136 25.34 12.11 10.15
C ASN A 136 25.22 12.99 8.91
N TRP A 137 25.17 12.37 7.72
CA TRP A 137 25.02 13.11 6.47
C TRP A 137 23.63 13.77 6.35
N PHE A 138 22.56 13.08 6.73
CA PHE A 138 21.22 13.66 6.78
C PHE A 138 21.13 14.81 7.80
N THR A 139 21.77 14.67 8.97
CA THR A 139 21.82 15.75 9.97
C THR A 139 22.48 17.00 9.40
N ARG A 140 23.59 16.82 8.69
CA ARG A 140 24.29 17.93 8.05
C ARG A 140 23.44 18.60 6.95
N ALA A 141 22.75 17.81 6.13
CA ALA A 141 21.84 18.33 5.11
C ALA A 141 20.63 19.05 5.72
N ALA A 142 20.06 18.51 6.80
CA ALA A 142 18.93 19.06 7.51
C ALA A 142 19.23 20.41 8.18
N GLN A 143 20.46 20.61 8.68
CA GLN A 143 20.93 21.91 9.21
C GLN A 143 20.90 23.01 8.15
N HIS A 144 20.91 22.64 6.88
CA HIS A 144 20.78 23.54 5.74
C HIS A 144 19.39 23.51 5.09
N ASN A 145 18.37 23.08 5.84
CA ASN A 145 16.96 23.04 5.43
C ASN A 145 16.70 22.21 4.17
N VAL A 146 17.46 21.14 3.93
CA VAL A 146 17.11 20.17 2.89
C VAL A 146 15.89 19.39 3.37
N ILE A 147 14.75 19.64 2.77
CA ILE A 147 13.44 19.11 3.21
C ILE A 147 13.42 17.59 3.29
N ASP A 148 13.97 16.93 2.27
CA ASP A 148 14.04 15.46 2.24
C ASP A 148 14.97 14.90 3.34
N ALA A 149 16.00 15.64 3.76
CA ALA A 149 16.84 15.24 4.88
C ALA A 149 16.14 15.41 6.22
N LEU A 150 15.31 16.45 6.38
CA LEU A 150 14.45 16.61 7.57
C LEU A 150 13.50 15.41 7.69
N TYR A 151 12.85 15.04 6.60
CA TYR A 151 11.98 13.86 6.56
C TYR A 151 12.74 12.56 6.86
N ALA A 152 13.90 12.35 6.23
CA ALA A 152 14.75 11.17 6.45
C ALA A 152 15.15 11.02 7.92
N LEU A 153 15.54 12.12 8.59
CA LEU A 153 15.83 12.11 10.03
C LEU A 153 14.61 11.72 10.86
N GLY A 154 13.44 12.24 10.50
CA GLY A 154 12.18 11.86 11.14
C GLY A 154 11.95 10.35 11.08
N ILE A 155 12.13 9.73 9.92
CA ILE A 155 12.05 8.27 9.74
C ILE A 155 13.13 7.54 10.55
N MET A 156 14.39 8.00 10.52
CA MET A 156 15.46 7.35 11.26
C MET A 156 15.22 7.34 12.77
N TYR A 157 14.72 8.44 13.34
CA TYR A 157 14.32 8.47 14.76
C TYR A 157 13.06 7.66 15.05
N SER A 158 12.07 7.64 14.14
CA SER A 158 10.84 6.85 14.30
C SER A 158 11.12 5.35 14.36
N ASP A 159 12.03 4.87 13.53
CA ASP A 159 12.34 3.45 13.39
C ASP A 159 13.51 2.99 14.28
N GLY A 160 14.34 3.92 14.78
CA GLY A 160 15.57 3.61 15.49
C GLY A 160 16.68 3.12 14.53
N ARG A 161 16.75 3.67 13.31
CA ARG A 161 17.73 3.26 12.29
C ARG A 161 18.90 4.23 12.27
N GLY A 162 20.07 3.75 12.67
CA GLY A 162 21.30 4.57 12.80
C GLY A 162 21.33 5.50 14.03
N THR A 163 20.26 5.57 14.79
CA THR A 163 20.10 6.28 16.06
C THR A 163 19.13 5.52 16.96
N ASP A 164 19.04 5.88 18.22
CA ASP A 164 18.03 5.33 19.12
C ASP A 164 16.62 5.77 18.70
N LYS A 165 15.66 4.85 18.81
CA LYS A 165 14.27 5.15 18.53
C LYS A 165 13.73 6.22 19.46
N ASN A 166 13.24 7.32 18.90
CA ASN A 166 12.70 8.45 19.66
C ASN A 166 11.58 9.16 18.87
N ILE A 167 10.35 8.85 19.22
CA ILE A 167 9.17 9.42 18.54
C ILE A 167 9.04 10.93 18.78
N CYS A 168 9.49 11.45 19.92
CA CYS A 168 9.46 12.89 20.20
C CYS A 168 10.43 13.65 19.26
N GLU A 169 11.63 13.12 19.04
CA GLU A 169 12.57 13.70 18.08
C GLU A 169 12.06 13.53 16.64
N ALA A 170 11.55 12.34 16.28
CA ALA A 170 10.93 12.11 14.98
C ALA A 170 9.86 13.16 14.67
N ARG A 171 8.96 13.42 15.64
CA ARG A 171 7.90 14.43 15.49
C ARG A 171 8.44 15.84 15.23
N LYS A 172 9.54 16.23 15.88
CA LYS A 172 10.17 17.55 15.64
C LYS A 172 10.67 17.66 14.20
N TRP A 173 11.39 16.64 13.72
CA TRP A 173 11.91 16.63 12.36
C TRP A 173 10.80 16.55 11.29
N PHE A 174 9.78 15.75 11.52
CA PHE A 174 8.60 15.73 10.64
C PHE A 174 7.88 17.07 10.64
N LEU A 175 7.76 17.75 11.79
CA LEU A 175 7.14 19.08 11.86
C LEU A 175 7.88 20.10 10.98
N LEU A 176 9.22 20.12 11.08
CA LEU A 176 10.02 21.00 10.23
C LEU A 176 9.86 20.68 8.74
N ALA A 177 9.88 19.41 8.36
CA ALA A 177 9.67 18.99 6.99
C ALA A 177 8.25 19.32 6.48
N ALA A 178 7.23 19.07 7.30
CA ALA A 178 5.83 19.33 6.98
C ALA A 178 5.51 20.82 6.79
N GLN A 179 6.08 21.69 7.65
CA GLN A 179 5.97 23.14 7.52
C GLN A 179 6.64 23.67 6.23
N ASN A 180 7.63 22.95 5.72
CA ASN A 180 8.25 23.22 4.42
C ASN A 180 7.57 22.50 3.25
N GLY A 181 6.36 21.96 3.46
CA GLY A 181 5.52 21.42 2.41
C GLY A 181 5.76 19.94 2.06
N ASN A 182 6.59 19.20 2.83
CA ASN A 182 6.78 17.78 2.58
C ASN A 182 5.52 16.99 2.94
N THR A 183 4.84 16.49 1.93
CA THR A 183 3.55 15.81 2.04
C THR A 183 3.64 14.50 2.83
N SER A 184 4.74 13.75 2.67
CA SER A 184 4.98 12.52 3.43
C SER A 184 5.21 12.82 4.92
N ALA A 185 5.90 13.92 5.24
CA ALA A 185 6.08 14.34 6.64
C ALA A 185 4.76 14.80 7.27
N GLN A 186 3.90 15.47 6.52
CA GLN A 186 2.55 15.83 6.99
C GLN A 186 1.73 14.57 7.33
N TYR A 187 1.79 13.56 6.47
CA TYR A 187 1.16 12.26 6.73
C TYR A 187 1.73 11.59 8.00
N GLU A 188 3.04 11.54 8.16
CA GLU A 188 3.67 10.93 9.34
C GLU A 188 3.33 11.67 10.63
N LEU A 189 3.27 13.00 10.61
CA LEU A 189 2.80 13.80 11.75
C LEU A 189 1.35 13.46 12.10
N ALA A 190 0.47 13.41 11.12
CA ALA A 190 -0.92 13.04 11.32
C ALA A 190 -1.03 11.64 11.93
N ARG A 191 -0.24 10.69 11.44
CA ARG A 191 -0.18 9.32 11.96
C ARG A 191 0.28 9.27 13.42
N ILE A 192 1.34 10.03 13.76
CA ILE A 192 1.81 10.13 15.15
C ILE A 192 0.71 10.74 16.02
N SER A 193 0.12 11.86 15.61
CA SER A 193 -0.92 12.54 16.38
C SER A 193 -2.20 11.70 16.54
N ARG A 194 -2.48 10.76 15.61
CA ARG A 194 -3.65 9.86 15.70
C ARG A 194 -3.39 8.64 16.57
N PHE A 195 -2.23 7.99 16.44
CA PHE A 195 -1.98 6.65 16.97
C PHE A 195 -0.99 6.59 18.13
N ALA A 196 -0.29 7.66 18.45
CA ALA A 196 0.60 7.69 19.60
C ALA A 196 -0.18 7.59 20.93
N VAL A 197 0.55 7.22 21.97
CA VAL A 197 0.04 7.29 23.34
C VAL A 197 0.06 8.73 23.86
N GLU A 198 -0.76 9.03 24.86
CA GLU A 198 -0.72 10.33 25.54
C GLU A 198 0.71 10.65 26.05
N PRO A 199 1.18 11.91 26.03
CA PRO A 199 0.45 13.13 25.63
C PRO A 199 0.54 13.48 24.12
N LEU A 200 1.09 12.62 23.26
CA LEU A 200 1.30 12.92 21.83
C LEU A 200 0.04 12.73 20.99
N ARG A 201 -0.98 12.04 21.51
CA ARG A 201 -2.23 11.82 20.77
C ARG A 201 -3.08 13.09 20.75
N ASN A 202 -3.39 13.55 19.53
CA ASN A 202 -4.23 14.70 19.28
C ASN A 202 -4.97 14.52 17.94
N TYR A 203 -6.25 14.22 18.01
CA TYR A 203 -7.06 13.95 16.82
C TYR A 203 -7.33 15.20 15.96
N GLU A 204 -7.43 16.38 16.58
CA GLU A 204 -7.61 17.63 15.84
C GLU A 204 -6.35 17.97 15.03
N GLU A 205 -5.18 17.83 15.64
CA GLU A 205 -3.90 18.00 14.94
C GLU A 205 -3.75 16.97 13.81
N ALA A 206 -4.11 15.70 14.07
CA ALA A 206 -4.09 14.64 13.07
C ALA A 206 -4.98 14.99 11.87
N LEU A 207 -6.19 15.49 12.12
CA LEU A 207 -7.12 15.91 11.08
C LEU A 207 -6.51 17.02 10.20
N GLN A 208 -5.91 18.04 10.81
CA GLN A 208 -5.30 19.17 10.09
C GLN A 208 -4.16 18.70 9.18
N TRP A 209 -3.26 17.85 9.71
CA TRP A 209 -2.13 17.35 8.92
C TRP A 209 -2.57 16.36 7.83
N TYR A 210 -3.55 15.46 8.11
CA TYR A 210 -4.11 14.61 7.05
C TYR A 210 -4.78 15.43 5.97
N LEU A 211 -5.53 16.49 6.33
CA LEU A 211 -6.16 17.39 5.36
C LEU A 211 -5.10 18.09 4.49
N SER A 212 -4.02 18.57 5.11
CA SER A 212 -2.91 19.19 4.38
C SER A 212 -2.25 18.23 3.38
N ALA A 213 -1.97 17.00 3.80
CA ALA A 213 -1.39 15.98 2.91
C ALA A 213 -2.39 15.52 1.82
N ALA A 214 -3.66 15.32 2.18
CA ALA A 214 -4.71 14.86 1.29
C ALA A 214 -5.01 15.86 0.16
N THR A 215 -5.03 17.15 0.48
CA THR A 215 -5.22 18.22 -0.51
C THR A 215 -4.06 18.34 -1.49
N GLN A 216 -2.86 17.90 -1.11
CA GLN A 216 -1.69 17.80 -1.98
C GLN A 216 -1.64 16.46 -2.75
N GLY A 217 -2.68 15.63 -2.66
CA GLY A 217 -2.82 14.41 -3.42
C GLY A 217 -2.21 13.15 -2.78
N HIS A 218 -1.82 13.18 -1.49
CA HIS A 218 -1.29 11.98 -0.83
C HIS A 218 -2.39 10.93 -0.65
N GLU A 219 -2.35 9.86 -1.41
CA GLU A 219 -3.41 8.84 -1.51
C GLU A 219 -3.75 8.19 -0.17
N VAL A 220 -2.73 7.85 0.65
CA VAL A 220 -2.94 7.23 1.96
C VAL A 220 -3.54 8.24 2.95
N ALA A 221 -3.12 9.52 2.89
CA ALA A 221 -3.71 10.56 3.74
C ALA A 221 -5.19 10.83 3.39
N GLN A 222 -5.55 10.78 2.12
CA GLN A 222 -6.95 10.86 1.68
C GLN A 222 -7.77 9.72 2.25
N TYR A 223 -7.25 8.50 2.21
CA TYR A 223 -7.90 7.34 2.82
C TYR A 223 -8.06 7.49 4.34
N GLU A 224 -7.01 7.86 5.05
CA GLU A 224 -7.04 8.04 6.52
C GLU A 224 -7.99 9.18 6.93
N LEU A 225 -8.04 10.25 6.15
CA LEU A 225 -8.98 11.34 6.35
C LEU A 225 -10.43 10.86 6.15
N GLY A 226 -10.69 10.05 5.13
CA GLY A 226 -11.98 9.38 4.93
C GLY A 226 -12.36 8.49 6.12
N GLN A 227 -11.41 7.77 6.70
CA GLN A 227 -11.62 6.97 7.92
C GLN A 227 -11.97 7.84 9.14
N MET A 228 -11.34 9.00 9.29
CA MET A 228 -11.66 9.92 10.38
C MET A 228 -13.10 10.44 10.28
N TYR A 229 -13.54 10.82 9.08
CA TYR A 229 -14.92 11.28 8.85
C TYR A 229 -15.95 10.17 9.03
N ILE A 230 -15.70 8.94 8.58
CA ILE A 230 -16.66 7.84 8.72
C ILE A 230 -16.82 7.39 10.18
N GLN A 231 -15.74 7.51 10.98
CA GLN A 231 -15.71 7.10 12.38
C GLN A 231 -16.03 8.24 13.35
N GLY A 232 -16.00 9.49 12.90
CA GLY A 232 -16.19 10.67 13.77
C GLY A 232 -14.99 10.90 14.70
N ILE A 233 -13.75 10.60 14.25
CA ILE A 233 -12.55 10.76 15.07
C ILE A 233 -11.95 12.15 14.85
N GLY A 234 -11.97 13.00 15.90
CA GLY A 234 -11.49 14.39 15.83
C GLY A 234 -12.32 15.32 14.98
N VAL A 235 -13.44 14.84 14.44
CA VAL A 235 -14.37 15.57 13.59
C VAL A 235 -15.76 14.93 13.73
N GLU A 236 -16.82 15.66 13.45
CA GLU A 236 -18.17 15.10 13.36
C GLU A 236 -18.25 14.06 12.22
N ARG A 237 -18.98 12.97 12.48
CA ARG A 237 -19.17 11.91 11.48
C ARG A 237 -19.88 12.46 10.24
N ASP A 238 -19.27 12.30 9.09
CA ASP A 238 -19.77 12.75 7.80
C ASP A 238 -19.46 11.73 6.71
N GLU A 239 -20.45 10.95 6.30
CA GLU A 239 -20.29 9.92 5.25
C GLU A 239 -20.06 10.54 3.85
N VAL A 240 -20.56 11.75 3.60
CA VAL A 240 -20.39 12.44 2.31
C VAL A 240 -18.95 12.89 2.15
N GLN A 241 -18.37 13.49 3.20
CA GLN A 241 -16.94 13.84 3.19
C GLN A 241 -16.06 12.59 3.14
N ALA A 242 -16.39 11.55 3.90
CA ALA A 242 -15.66 10.28 3.86
C ALA A 242 -15.64 9.69 2.44
N HIS A 243 -16.80 9.64 1.78
CA HIS A 243 -16.92 9.16 0.40
C HIS A 243 -16.06 9.98 -0.57
N ARG A 244 -16.10 11.31 -0.46
CA ARG A 244 -15.30 12.19 -1.31
C ARG A 244 -13.81 11.87 -1.22
N TRP A 245 -13.29 11.69 0.00
CA TRP A 245 -11.87 11.40 0.22
C TRP A 245 -11.51 9.96 -0.17
N PHE A 246 -12.37 8.98 0.13
CA PHE A 246 -12.14 7.61 -0.35
C PHE A 246 -12.14 7.53 -1.88
N LEU A 247 -13.05 8.23 -2.55
CA LEU A 247 -13.10 8.24 -4.01
C LEU A 247 -11.82 8.80 -4.63
N GLN A 248 -11.31 9.93 -4.13
CA GLN A 248 -10.06 10.52 -4.60
C GLN A 248 -8.87 9.56 -4.40
N SER A 249 -8.79 8.90 -3.26
CA SER A 249 -7.75 7.90 -2.97
C SER A 249 -7.90 6.66 -3.86
N ALA A 250 -9.12 6.18 -4.08
CA ALA A 250 -9.43 5.03 -4.94
C ALA A 250 -9.09 5.28 -6.42
N GLU A 251 -9.34 6.49 -6.91
CA GLU A 251 -8.99 6.92 -8.28
C GLU A 251 -7.48 6.93 -8.51
N GLN A 252 -6.69 7.23 -7.49
CA GLN A 252 -5.23 7.11 -7.52
C GLN A 252 -4.74 5.66 -7.43
N GLY A 253 -5.62 4.71 -7.15
CA GLY A 253 -5.31 3.29 -7.10
C GLY A 253 -5.13 2.71 -5.70
N TYR A 254 -5.35 3.48 -4.63
CA TYR A 254 -5.21 2.97 -3.27
C TYR A 254 -6.29 1.91 -2.96
N LEU A 255 -5.85 0.70 -2.69
CA LEU A 255 -6.69 -0.50 -2.70
C LEU A 255 -7.75 -0.50 -1.59
N HIS A 256 -7.37 -0.11 -0.37
CA HIS A 256 -8.33 -0.03 0.74
C HIS A 256 -9.43 1.00 0.47
N ALA A 257 -9.09 2.12 -0.19
CA ALA A 257 -10.05 3.14 -0.56
C ALA A 257 -11.06 2.63 -1.61
N GLN A 258 -10.62 1.79 -2.55
CA GLN A 258 -11.51 1.18 -3.55
C GLN A 258 -12.62 0.36 -2.89
N TYR A 259 -12.28 -0.45 -1.90
CA TYR A 259 -13.26 -1.23 -1.15
C TYR A 259 -14.25 -0.36 -0.36
N HIS A 260 -13.75 0.66 0.37
CA HIS A 260 -14.60 1.56 1.13
C HIS A 260 -15.50 2.41 0.24
N THR A 261 -15.00 2.86 -0.92
CA THR A 261 -15.81 3.57 -1.92
C THR A 261 -16.95 2.69 -2.44
N ALA A 262 -16.66 1.42 -2.75
CA ALA A 262 -17.66 0.46 -3.18
C ALA A 262 -18.74 0.25 -2.12
N ARG A 263 -18.35 0.08 -0.86
CA ARG A 263 -19.29 -0.09 0.27
C ARG A 263 -20.24 1.10 0.43
N LEU A 264 -19.72 2.31 0.28
CA LEU A 264 -20.56 3.50 0.40
C LEU A 264 -21.57 3.62 -0.75
N TYR A 265 -21.18 3.24 -1.98
CA TYR A 265 -22.14 3.18 -3.08
C TYR A 265 -23.19 2.06 -2.91
N SER A 266 -22.87 0.97 -2.22
CA SER A 266 -23.79 -0.17 -2.06
C SER A 266 -24.77 -0.04 -0.91
N GLY A 267 -24.46 0.72 0.16
CA GLY A 267 -25.26 0.66 1.38
C GLY A 267 -25.25 1.87 2.30
N SER A 268 -24.82 3.06 1.83
CA SER A 268 -24.89 4.30 2.62
C SER A 268 -26.30 4.91 2.51
N GLU A 269 -26.82 5.43 3.63
CA GLU A 269 -28.07 6.22 3.64
C GLU A 269 -27.83 7.65 3.16
N SER A 270 -26.60 8.15 3.31
CA SER A 270 -26.22 9.54 3.02
C SER A 270 -25.73 9.74 1.58
N ILE A 271 -25.48 8.67 0.86
CA ILE A 271 -24.95 8.67 -0.51
C ILE A 271 -25.96 7.95 -1.41
N SER A 272 -26.26 8.57 -2.56
CA SER A 272 -27.10 7.92 -3.55
C SER A 272 -26.54 6.54 -3.93
N GLN A 273 -27.32 5.49 -3.66
CA GLN A 273 -26.94 4.12 -4.02
C GLN A 273 -26.75 4.02 -5.53
N ASP A 274 -25.61 3.48 -5.93
CA ASP A 274 -25.22 3.27 -7.31
C ASP A 274 -24.56 1.89 -7.43
N GLN A 275 -25.38 0.92 -7.81
CA GLN A 275 -24.96 -0.47 -7.86
C GLN A 275 -23.88 -0.71 -8.92
N GLU A 276 -23.92 -0.01 -10.04
CA GLU A 276 -22.91 -0.15 -11.11
C GLU A 276 -21.56 0.35 -10.64
N LYS A 277 -21.51 1.50 -9.96
CA LYS A 277 -20.27 2.01 -9.36
C LYS A 277 -19.77 1.13 -8.23
N ALA A 278 -20.68 0.60 -7.39
CA ALA A 278 -20.29 -0.33 -6.34
C ALA A 278 -19.59 -1.56 -6.93
N LEU A 279 -20.18 -2.19 -7.95
CA LEU A 279 -19.60 -3.35 -8.64
C LEU A 279 -18.27 -3.02 -9.32
N TYR A 280 -18.19 -1.87 -9.97
CA TYR A 280 -16.93 -1.41 -10.59
C TYR A 280 -15.79 -1.32 -9.57
N TRP A 281 -16.04 -0.69 -8.42
CA TRP A 281 -15.03 -0.52 -7.39
C TRP A 281 -14.72 -1.81 -6.63
N PHE A 282 -15.74 -2.66 -6.33
CA PHE A 282 -15.48 -3.99 -5.76
C PHE A 282 -14.65 -4.84 -6.70
N THR A 283 -14.93 -4.81 -8.01
CA THR A 283 -14.15 -5.57 -9.01
C THR A 283 -12.71 -5.09 -9.07
N LYS A 284 -12.49 -3.78 -9.02
CA LYS A 284 -11.11 -3.24 -8.94
C LYS A 284 -10.39 -3.69 -7.68
N ALA A 285 -11.01 -3.57 -6.51
CA ALA A 285 -10.43 -4.00 -5.24
C ALA A 285 -10.11 -5.50 -5.23
N ALA A 286 -11.01 -6.33 -5.77
CA ALA A 286 -10.85 -7.78 -5.84
C ALA A 286 -9.69 -8.22 -6.75
N LYS A 287 -9.53 -7.58 -7.92
CA LYS A 287 -8.50 -7.95 -8.92
C LYS A 287 -7.08 -7.54 -8.50
N ASN A 288 -6.94 -6.51 -7.71
CA ASN A 288 -5.63 -5.98 -7.33
C ASN A 288 -4.92 -6.74 -6.19
N GLY A 289 -5.57 -7.71 -5.56
CA GLY A 289 -4.94 -8.72 -4.70
C GLY A 289 -4.44 -8.24 -3.32
N ALA A 290 -4.79 -7.02 -2.89
CA ALA A 290 -4.39 -6.47 -1.60
C ALA A 290 -5.21 -6.98 -0.42
N ASP A 291 -4.80 -6.58 0.79
CA ASP A 291 -5.60 -6.73 2.00
C ASP A 291 -6.97 -6.08 1.77
N GLY A 292 -8.05 -6.82 2.02
CA GLY A 292 -9.42 -6.41 1.67
C GLY A 292 -9.94 -6.95 0.33
N ALA A 293 -9.09 -7.54 -0.52
CA ALA A 293 -9.57 -8.18 -1.75
C ALA A 293 -10.52 -9.35 -1.45
N GLY A 294 -10.28 -10.09 -0.36
CA GLY A 294 -11.19 -11.14 0.12
C GLY A 294 -12.59 -10.61 0.45
N ASP A 295 -12.65 -9.44 1.09
CA ASP A 295 -13.91 -8.77 1.42
C ASP A 295 -14.64 -8.30 0.16
N ALA A 296 -13.92 -7.70 -0.78
CA ALA A 296 -14.48 -7.27 -2.06
C ALA A 296 -15.01 -8.45 -2.89
N MET A 297 -14.27 -9.56 -2.93
CA MET A 297 -14.70 -10.80 -3.58
C MET A 297 -15.96 -11.39 -2.92
N TYR A 298 -16.04 -11.35 -1.60
CA TYR A 298 -17.22 -11.80 -0.87
C TYR A 298 -18.45 -10.96 -1.21
N GLU A 299 -18.33 -9.62 -1.23
CA GLU A 299 -19.44 -8.75 -1.60
C GLU A 299 -19.87 -8.94 -3.06
N LEU A 300 -18.92 -9.15 -3.99
CA LEU A 300 -19.25 -9.51 -5.37
C LEU A 300 -20.00 -10.84 -5.44
N GLY A 301 -19.52 -11.85 -4.72
CA GLY A 301 -20.19 -13.15 -4.67
C GLY A 301 -21.62 -13.07 -4.14
N LYS A 302 -21.85 -12.30 -3.07
CA LYS A 302 -23.20 -12.02 -2.56
C LYS A 302 -24.08 -11.33 -3.59
N TYR A 303 -23.54 -10.31 -4.25
CA TYR A 303 -24.29 -9.58 -5.27
C TYR A 303 -24.79 -10.50 -6.37
N TYR A 304 -23.91 -11.34 -6.92
CA TYR A 304 -24.26 -12.27 -7.98
C TYR A 304 -25.23 -13.38 -7.51
N LEU A 305 -25.19 -13.79 -6.23
CA LEU A 305 -26.17 -14.71 -5.66
C LEU A 305 -27.55 -14.09 -5.49
N THR A 306 -27.63 -12.82 -5.11
CA THR A 306 -28.91 -12.15 -4.88
C THR A 306 -29.59 -11.74 -6.17
N ASN A 307 -28.83 -11.47 -7.24
CA ASN A 307 -29.36 -11.14 -8.57
C ASN A 307 -29.44 -12.38 -9.48
N ASN A 308 -30.16 -13.39 -9.03
CA ASN A 308 -30.12 -14.78 -9.52
C ASN A 308 -31.00 -15.01 -10.77
N ASP A 309 -31.33 -13.97 -11.55
CA ASP A 309 -32.17 -14.12 -12.75
C ASP A 309 -31.42 -14.69 -13.97
N ASP A 310 -30.08 -14.60 -13.96
CA ASP A 310 -29.19 -15.08 -15.02
C ASP A 310 -28.34 -16.26 -14.52
N PRO A 311 -28.33 -17.43 -15.23
CA PRO A 311 -27.48 -18.56 -14.90
C PRO A 311 -25.97 -18.21 -14.79
N GLU A 312 -25.46 -17.29 -15.59
CA GLU A 312 -24.07 -16.87 -15.54
C GLU A 312 -23.71 -16.25 -14.17
N ASN A 313 -24.67 -15.67 -13.47
CA ASN A 313 -24.45 -15.06 -12.16
C ASN A 313 -24.05 -16.07 -11.09
N ASN A 314 -24.54 -17.29 -11.11
CA ASN A 314 -24.14 -18.33 -10.15
C ASN A 314 -22.71 -18.82 -10.36
N ALA A 315 -22.25 -18.90 -11.62
CA ALA A 315 -20.86 -19.23 -11.93
C ALA A 315 -19.91 -18.12 -11.46
N GLU A 316 -20.26 -16.87 -11.72
CA GLU A 316 -19.54 -15.67 -11.22
C GLU A 316 -19.52 -15.67 -9.69
N ALA A 317 -20.66 -15.88 -9.02
CA ALA A 317 -20.74 -15.95 -7.56
C ALA A 317 -19.81 -17.01 -7.00
N THR A 318 -19.82 -18.21 -7.56
CA THR A 318 -18.96 -19.32 -7.14
C THR A 318 -17.48 -18.97 -7.30
N GLN A 319 -17.10 -18.33 -8.41
CA GLN A 319 -15.73 -17.90 -8.67
C GLN A 319 -15.26 -16.88 -7.64
N TRP A 320 -16.05 -15.83 -7.39
CA TRP A 320 -15.69 -14.78 -6.44
C TRP A 320 -15.67 -15.29 -5.01
N LEU A 321 -16.65 -16.10 -4.60
CA LEU A 321 -16.67 -16.70 -3.27
C LEU A 321 -15.50 -17.68 -3.07
N THR A 322 -15.12 -18.45 -4.09
CA THR A 322 -13.93 -19.31 -4.02
C THR A 322 -12.67 -18.49 -3.83
N GLY A 323 -12.52 -17.38 -4.55
CA GLY A 323 -11.41 -16.46 -4.36
C GLY A 323 -11.34 -15.85 -2.95
N ALA A 324 -12.48 -15.46 -2.39
CA ALA A 324 -12.60 -14.98 -1.02
C ALA A 324 -12.27 -16.07 0.02
N ALA A 325 -12.79 -17.27 -0.20
CA ALA A 325 -12.55 -18.43 0.65
C ALA A 325 -11.08 -18.88 0.67
N GLN A 326 -10.38 -18.78 -0.46
CA GLN A 326 -8.94 -19.05 -0.54
C GLN A 326 -8.12 -18.04 0.29
N ARG A 327 -8.63 -16.81 0.43
CA ARG A 327 -8.04 -15.77 1.29
C ARG A 327 -8.47 -15.86 2.76
N GLY A 328 -9.19 -16.91 3.12
CA GLY A 328 -9.59 -17.19 4.50
C GLY A 328 -10.84 -16.43 4.96
N ARG A 329 -11.63 -15.85 4.05
CA ARG A 329 -12.88 -15.20 4.41
C ARG A 329 -13.92 -16.26 4.81
N ILE A 330 -14.18 -16.36 6.12
CA ILE A 330 -15.04 -17.41 6.69
C ILE A 330 -16.46 -17.35 6.14
N GLU A 331 -17.03 -16.16 6.00
CA GLU A 331 -18.38 -15.96 5.48
C GLU A 331 -18.52 -16.43 4.01
N ALA A 332 -17.46 -16.27 3.21
CA ALA A 332 -17.45 -16.80 1.84
C ALA A 332 -17.40 -18.34 1.83
N ILE A 333 -16.65 -18.92 2.77
CA ILE A 333 -16.56 -20.39 2.93
C ILE A 333 -17.94 -20.95 3.29
N PHE A 334 -18.66 -20.26 4.19
CA PHE A 334 -20.01 -20.66 4.56
C PHE A 334 -20.98 -20.62 3.38
N LEU A 335 -21.01 -19.51 2.65
CA LEU A 335 -21.89 -19.39 1.48
C LEU A 335 -21.59 -20.47 0.43
N LEU A 336 -20.32 -20.79 0.19
CA LEU A 336 -19.95 -21.89 -0.70
C LEU A 336 -20.43 -23.24 -0.18
N ALA A 337 -20.26 -23.50 1.11
CA ALA A 337 -20.72 -24.72 1.72
C ALA A 337 -22.25 -24.87 1.60
N GLU A 338 -23.01 -23.80 1.86
CA GLU A 338 -24.47 -23.80 1.69
C GLU A 338 -24.88 -23.98 0.23
N MET A 339 -24.21 -23.33 -0.73
CA MET A 339 -24.46 -23.51 -2.16
C MET A 339 -24.31 -24.98 -2.59
N TYR A 340 -23.28 -25.66 -2.09
CA TYR A 340 -23.07 -27.09 -2.39
C TYR A 340 -24.01 -27.99 -1.59
N LEU A 341 -24.39 -27.65 -0.36
CA LEU A 341 -25.25 -28.47 0.49
C LEU A 341 -26.69 -28.50 -0.02
N TYR A 342 -27.22 -27.33 -0.39
CA TYR A 342 -28.61 -27.20 -0.81
C TYR A 342 -28.79 -27.23 -2.33
N GLY A 343 -27.71 -26.98 -3.05
CA GLY A 343 -27.74 -26.66 -4.47
C GLY A 343 -28.26 -25.26 -4.74
N THR A 344 -27.97 -24.75 -5.89
CA THR A 344 -28.58 -23.54 -6.45
C THR A 344 -29.20 -23.89 -7.80
N LYS A 345 -29.80 -22.91 -8.48
CA LYS A 345 -30.42 -23.15 -9.79
C LYS A 345 -29.45 -23.81 -10.79
N ASP A 346 -28.15 -23.58 -10.67
CA ASP A 346 -27.09 -24.05 -11.57
C ASP A 346 -25.94 -24.77 -10.86
N THR A 347 -25.91 -24.77 -9.53
CA THR A 347 -24.93 -25.55 -8.75
C THR A 347 -25.61 -26.85 -8.34
N ILE A 348 -25.10 -27.96 -8.87
CA ILE A 348 -25.59 -29.28 -8.48
C ILE A 348 -25.24 -29.48 -7.00
N LYS A 349 -26.23 -29.99 -6.24
CA LYS A 349 -26.04 -30.39 -4.85
C LYS A 349 -24.88 -31.39 -4.74
N ASP A 350 -23.88 -31.05 -3.93
CA ASP A 350 -22.72 -31.90 -3.66
C ASP A 350 -22.33 -31.81 -2.18
N GLU A 351 -22.81 -32.76 -1.42
CA GLU A 351 -22.61 -32.81 0.02
C GLU A 351 -21.14 -33.05 0.40
N ASN A 352 -20.33 -33.71 -0.46
CA ASN A 352 -18.91 -33.91 -0.23
C ASN A 352 -18.16 -32.56 -0.29
N HIS A 353 -18.44 -31.74 -1.31
CA HIS A 353 -17.88 -30.43 -1.43
C HIS A 353 -18.35 -29.50 -0.30
N ALA A 354 -19.61 -29.58 0.13
CA ALA A 354 -20.13 -28.85 1.27
C ALA A 354 -19.35 -29.18 2.54
N LEU A 355 -19.15 -30.46 2.84
CA LEU A 355 -18.36 -30.91 4.00
C LEU A 355 -16.93 -30.38 3.95
N HIS A 356 -16.28 -30.45 2.79
CA HIS A 356 -14.93 -29.91 2.61
C HIS A 356 -14.84 -28.43 2.99
N TRP A 357 -15.79 -27.61 2.53
CA TRP A 357 -15.80 -26.19 2.86
C TRP A 357 -16.12 -25.92 4.34
N TYR A 358 -17.08 -26.65 4.93
CA TYR A 358 -17.36 -26.52 6.37
C TYR A 358 -16.16 -26.93 7.22
N GLU A 359 -15.44 -28.00 6.88
CA GLU A 359 -14.19 -28.36 7.56
C GLU A 359 -13.15 -27.25 7.49
N LYS A 360 -13.00 -26.61 6.33
CA LYS A 360 -12.07 -25.50 6.15
C LYS A 360 -12.41 -24.33 7.06
N ALA A 361 -13.69 -23.95 7.15
CA ALA A 361 -14.14 -22.89 8.08
C ALA A 361 -13.96 -23.30 9.54
N ALA A 362 -14.26 -24.57 9.88
CA ALA A 362 -14.08 -25.11 11.21
C ALA A 362 -12.64 -25.05 11.69
N ARG A 363 -11.69 -25.36 10.82
CA ARG A 363 -10.23 -25.24 11.06
C ARG A 363 -9.77 -23.80 11.22
N LEU A 364 -10.46 -22.83 10.61
CA LEU A 364 -10.22 -21.39 10.79
C LEU A 364 -10.85 -20.82 12.07
N GLY A 365 -11.46 -21.68 12.90
CA GLY A 365 -11.99 -21.31 14.21
C GLY A 365 -13.47 -20.93 14.23
N SER A 366 -14.20 -21.09 13.14
CA SER A 366 -15.65 -20.85 13.14
C SER A 366 -16.39 -21.90 13.95
N THR A 367 -16.95 -21.52 15.09
CA THR A 367 -17.74 -22.40 15.96
C THR A 367 -18.96 -22.95 15.24
N GLU A 368 -19.61 -22.13 14.42
CA GLU A 368 -20.77 -22.55 13.64
C GLU A 368 -20.41 -23.63 12.62
N ALA A 369 -19.27 -23.47 11.91
CA ALA A 369 -18.77 -24.47 11.00
C ALA A 369 -18.37 -25.77 11.72
N GLN A 370 -17.78 -25.66 12.91
CA GLN A 370 -17.45 -26.81 13.75
C GLN A 370 -18.71 -27.61 14.10
N HIS A 371 -19.79 -26.93 14.43
CA HIS A 371 -21.08 -27.55 14.70
C HIS A 371 -21.68 -28.23 13.45
N GLN A 372 -21.66 -27.56 12.30
CA GLN A 372 -22.15 -28.12 11.05
C GLN A 372 -21.32 -29.32 10.60
N THR A 373 -20.01 -29.24 10.68
CA THR A 373 -19.11 -30.36 10.36
C THR A 373 -19.38 -31.56 11.25
N ALA A 374 -19.59 -31.34 12.54
CA ALA A 374 -19.95 -32.39 13.47
C ALA A 374 -21.28 -33.06 13.06
N ALA A 375 -22.29 -32.24 12.68
CA ALA A 375 -23.60 -32.75 12.24
C ALA A 375 -23.49 -33.61 10.97
N MET A 376 -22.71 -33.13 10.00
CA MET A 376 -22.50 -33.85 8.74
C MET A 376 -21.83 -35.21 8.97
N TYR A 377 -20.81 -35.29 9.84
CA TYR A 377 -20.18 -36.55 10.21
C TYR A 377 -21.12 -37.52 10.96
N ALA A 378 -21.94 -37.01 11.90
CA ALA A 378 -22.89 -37.82 12.66
C ALA A 378 -24.03 -38.37 11.78
N GLN A 379 -24.47 -37.61 10.78
CA GLN A 379 -25.57 -37.98 9.88
C GLN A 379 -25.10 -38.73 8.62
N GLY A 380 -23.80 -38.70 8.33
CA GLY A 380 -23.27 -39.28 7.11
C GLY A 380 -23.57 -38.43 5.87
N THR A 381 -23.75 -37.11 6.05
CA THR A 381 -24.01 -36.17 4.96
C THR A 381 -22.69 -35.79 4.28
N GLY A 382 -22.53 -36.13 3.00
CA GLY A 382 -21.30 -35.93 2.26
C GLY A 382 -20.14 -36.84 2.66
N THR A 383 -20.37 -37.77 3.55
CA THR A 383 -19.37 -38.75 3.99
C THR A 383 -20.09 -40.00 4.56
N LYS A 384 -19.33 -41.01 4.97
CA LYS A 384 -19.86 -42.06 5.84
C LYS A 384 -20.02 -41.56 7.25
N ILE A 385 -20.97 -42.11 8.00
CA ILE A 385 -21.13 -41.80 9.44
C ILE A 385 -19.79 -42.04 10.16
N ASP A 386 -19.32 -41.02 10.84
CA ASP A 386 -18.10 -41.07 11.67
C ASP A 386 -18.35 -40.36 13.01
N ASN A 387 -18.75 -41.13 13.99
CA ASN A 387 -19.05 -40.61 15.32
C ASN A 387 -17.81 -40.05 16.03
N LYS A 388 -16.60 -40.56 15.73
CA LYS A 388 -15.35 -40.05 16.28
C LYS A 388 -15.05 -38.62 15.80
N GLN A 389 -15.18 -38.41 14.50
CA GLN A 389 -15.01 -37.06 13.92
C GLN A 389 -16.08 -36.09 14.43
N ALA A 390 -17.32 -36.55 14.49
CA ALA A 390 -18.42 -35.76 15.07
C ALA A 390 -18.14 -35.35 16.50
N TRP A 391 -17.71 -36.29 17.36
CA TRP A 391 -17.37 -36.02 18.76
C TRP A 391 -16.18 -35.05 18.89
N MET A 392 -15.15 -35.26 18.07
CA MET A 392 -13.98 -34.36 18.02
C MET A 392 -14.39 -32.91 17.74
N TRP A 393 -15.17 -32.67 16.69
CA TRP A 393 -15.62 -31.34 16.31
C TRP A 393 -16.56 -30.71 17.36
N LEU A 394 -17.47 -31.51 17.96
CA LEU A 394 -18.28 -31.04 19.09
C LEU A 394 -17.45 -30.65 20.29
N THR A 395 -16.38 -31.38 20.57
CA THR A 395 -15.47 -31.07 21.69
C THR A 395 -14.65 -29.80 21.41
N ILE A 396 -14.32 -29.53 20.12
CA ILE A 396 -13.65 -28.29 19.72
C ILE A 396 -14.62 -27.09 19.83
N ALA A 397 -15.83 -27.23 19.32
CA ALA A 397 -16.85 -26.18 19.29
C ALA A 397 -17.43 -25.77 20.65
N GLY A 398 -17.40 -26.70 21.63
CA GLY A 398 -18.08 -26.54 22.92
C GLY A 398 -19.40 -27.30 22.95
N ASN A 399 -20.02 -27.35 24.14
CA ASN A 399 -21.08 -28.33 24.44
C ASN A 399 -22.49 -28.01 23.90
N ASN A 400 -22.72 -26.85 23.30
CA ASN A 400 -24.05 -26.43 22.86
C ASN A 400 -24.20 -26.50 21.33
N ASN A 401 -24.41 -27.71 20.80
CA ASN A 401 -24.71 -27.86 19.39
C ASN A 401 -26.22 -27.84 19.17
N PRO A 402 -26.78 -27.03 18.27
CA PRO A 402 -28.21 -26.95 18.01
C PRO A 402 -28.76 -28.15 17.20
N TRP A 403 -27.89 -28.93 16.57
CA TRP A 403 -28.30 -30.00 15.62
C TRP A 403 -28.01 -31.42 16.12
N ILE A 404 -27.18 -31.58 17.19
CA ILE A 404 -26.81 -32.89 17.75
C ILE A 404 -26.82 -32.82 19.27
N GLU A 405 -27.54 -33.78 19.87
CA GLU A 405 -27.43 -34.03 21.30
C GLU A 405 -26.17 -34.87 21.59
N LYS A 406 -25.22 -34.29 22.31
CA LYS A 406 -23.94 -34.93 22.63
C LYS A 406 -24.14 -36.23 23.40
N ASP A 407 -25.13 -36.30 24.28
CA ASP A 407 -25.47 -37.52 25.04
C ASP A 407 -25.97 -38.65 24.14
N ALA A 408 -26.75 -38.34 23.09
CA ALA A 408 -27.18 -39.32 22.11
C ALA A 408 -26.00 -39.89 21.32
N LEU A 409 -25.06 -39.04 20.92
CA LEU A 409 -23.85 -39.50 20.23
C LEU A 409 -22.96 -40.36 21.12
N ARG A 410 -22.88 -40.05 22.41
CA ARG A 410 -22.14 -40.84 23.40
C ARG A 410 -22.62 -42.27 23.49
N CYS A 411 -23.92 -42.51 23.41
CA CYS A 411 -24.50 -43.84 23.45
C CYS A 411 -24.09 -44.72 22.26
N LEU A 412 -23.61 -44.12 21.19
CA LEU A 412 -23.19 -44.81 19.95
C LEU A 412 -21.67 -45.07 19.90
N MET A 413 -20.93 -44.73 20.94
CA MET A 413 -19.46 -44.79 20.95
C MET A 413 -18.93 -45.61 22.13
N SER A 414 -17.78 -46.25 21.94
CA SER A 414 -17.03 -46.82 23.06
C SER A 414 -16.29 -45.76 23.87
N GLU A 415 -16.04 -45.99 25.16
CA GLU A 415 -15.24 -45.09 26.00
C GLU A 415 -13.85 -44.83 25.41
N GLN A 416 -13.24 -45.83 24.76
CA GLN A 416 -11.94 -45.65 24.07
C GLN A 416 -12.05 -44.69 22.88
N ASP A 417 -13.11 -44.80 22.08
CA ASP A 417 -13.34 -43.91 20.92
C ASP A 417 -13.55 -42.43 21.38
N ILE A 418 -14.25 -42.25 22.49
CA ILE A 418 -14.45 -40.93 23.11
C ILE A 418 -13.12 -40.33 23.55
N GLN A 419 -12.29 -41.09 24.27
CA GLN A 419 -10.97 -40.63 24.74
C GLN A 419 -10.05 -40.27 23.55
N ASP A 420 -10.02 -41.10 22.52
CA ASP A 420 -9.23 -40.84 21.30
C ASP A 420 -9.67 -39.55 20.60
N ALA A 421 -10.99 -39.34 20.50
CA ALA A 421 -11.55 -38.13 19.87
C ALA A 421 -11.27 -36.89 20.71
N GLU A 422 -11.36 -36.97 22.02
CA GLU A 422 -11.01 -35.85 22.94
C GLU A 422 -9.53 -35.50 22.90
N GLN A 423 -8.65 -36.53 22.85
CA GLN A 423 -7.20 -36.31 22.68
C GLN A 423 -6.90 -35.64 21.33
N THR A 424 -7.59 -36.06 20.28
CA THR A 424 -7.45 -35.46 18.95
C THR A 424 -7.95 -34.03 18.96
N ALA A 425 -9.08 -33.75 19.59
CA ALA A 425 -9.62 -32.40 19.76
C ALA A 425 -8.64 -31.46 20.51
N ALA A 426 -8.04 -31.96 21.60
CA ALA A 426 -7.04 -31.20 22.36
C ALA A 426 -5.81 -30.87 21.51
N ASN A 427 -5.33 -31.82 20.71
CA ASN A 427 -4.22 -31.59 19.79
C ASN A 427 -4.58 -30.58 18.69
N CYS A 428 -5.77 -30.69 18.11
CA CYS A 428 -6.27 -29.75 17.12
C CYS A 428 -6.40 -28.33 17.69
N LYS A 429 -6.99 -28.15 18.87
CA LYS A 429 -7.06 -26.85 19.55
C LYS A 429 -5.70 -26.21 19.73
N ARG A 430 -4.70 -26.99 20.14
CA ARG A 430 -3.31 -26.50 20.31
C ARG A 430 -2.69 -26.06 18.97
N LEU A 431 -2.90 -26.83 17.90
CA LEU A 431 -2.35 -26.52 16.57
C LEU A 431 -3.04 -25.32 15.92
N LEU A 432 -4.34 -25.21 16.07
CA LEU A 432 -5.14 -24.14 15.49
C LEU A 432 -5.13 -22.85 16.33
N ARG A 433 -4.54 -22.89 17.54
CA ARG A 433 -4.54 -21.79 18.53
C ARG A 433 -5.96 -21.28 18.88
N ILE A 434 -6.93 -22.16 18.93
CA ILE A 434 -8.33 -21.90 19.28
C ILE A 434 -8.58 -22.23 20.76
#